data_fb55ac527257641125ba47afb267dda8
#
_entry.id   fb55ac527257641125ba47afb267dda8
#
_cell.length_a   1.000
_cell.length_b   1.000
_cell.length_c   1.000
_cell.angle_alpha   90.00
_cell.angle_beta   90.00
_cell.angle_gamma   90.00
#
_symmetry.space_group_name_H-M   'P 1'
#
loop_
_entity.id
_entity.type
_entity.pdbx_description
1 polymer ?
#
loop_
_entity_poly.entity_id
_entity_poly.type
_entity_poly.pdbx_seq_one_letter_code
_entity_poly.pdbx_strand_id
1 'polypeptide(L)'
;IGMSGGIDSALTASLFKNAGWRVIGNVMPVHQEESETERGIEVCKALDIEHNIIDLSHPYDVMVRFYEEVGVDYGEEFDANSLELRAESIRKGNIRARLRMITLYNLAAKHRGIVGSTDNFSELAAGFWTLHGDVGDVAPIQSLTKSWEVPALAEQLMVPQSVIQATPTDGLGIDSGDESQFGHSYAELDLALLDMLHEYNNEAQDPISGVEPSELTDKDKQILKSVSWRIGSTGFKRANPINCEHPTCGDWRYQQLQQLDN
;
A
#
# COMPACT_ATOMS: atom_id res chain seq x y z
N ILE A 1 10.17 9.58 -3.75
CA ILE A 1 9.08 8.60 -3.97
C ILE A 1 9.69 7.30 -4.46
N GLY A 2 9.20 6.15 -3.96
CA GLY A 2 9.49 4.84 -4.50
C GLY A 2 8.75 4.63 -5.83
N MET A 3 9.48 4.25 -6.89
CA MET A 3 8.92 4.04 -8.23
C MET A 3 8.90 2.55 -8.53
N SER A 4 7.77 1.91 -8.24
CA SER A 4 7.60 0.45 -8.43
C SER A 4 7.35 0.05 -9.90
N GLY A 5 7.00 0.99 -10.75
CA GLY A 5 6.48 0.73 -12.09
C GLY A 5 4.98 0.46 -12.14
N GLY A 6 4.30 0.51 -10.99
CA GLY A 6 2.85 0.43 -10.88
C GLY A 6 2.18 1.80 -10.96
N ILE A 7 0.87 1.78 -11.23
CA ILE A 7 0.06 2.98 -11.47
C ILE A 7 0.03 3.93 -10.27
N ASP A 8 0.02 3.41 -9.03
CA ASP A 8 -0.06 4.23 -7.80
C ASP A 8 1.18 5.11 -7.62
N SER A 9 2.37 4.52 -7.78
CA SER A 9 3.63 5.27 -7.70
C SER A 9 3.75 6.31 -8.81
N ALA A 10 3.28 5.98 -10.01
CA ALA A 10 3.27 6.89 -11.15
C ALA A 10 2.31 8.06 -10.95
N LEU A 11 1.09 7.78 -10.50
CA LEU A 11 0.09 8.81 -10.19
C LEU A 11 0.57 9.71 -9.05
N THR A 12 1.08 9.14 -7.97
CA THR A 12 1.64 9.90 -6.84
C THR A 12 2.74 10.86 -7.30
N ALA A 13 3.70 10.37 -8.11
CA ALA A 13 4.78 11.21 -8.65
C ALA A 13 4.25 12.33 -9.54
N SER A 14 3.24 12.04 -10.38
CA SER A 14 2.57 13.04 -11.23
C SER A 14 1.89 14.13 -10.40
N LEU A 15 1.18 13.77 -9.34
CA LEU A 15 0.51 14.71 -8.46
C LEU A 15 1.50 15.64 -7.75
N PHE A 16 2.57 15.12 -7.17
CA PHE A 16 3.61 15.94 -6.54
C PHE A 16 4.28 16.88 -7.55
N LYS A 17 4.61 16.39 -8.75
CA LYS A 17 5.17 17.24 -9.81
C LYS A 17 4.22 18.36 -10.21
N ASN A 18 2.94 18.06 -10.45
CA ASN A 18 1.94 19.06 -10.81
C ASN A 18 1.67 20.06 -9.68
N ALA A 19 1.85 19.67 -8.44
CA ALA A 19 1.79 20.57 -7.28
C ALA A 19 3.05 21.44 -7.11
N GLY A 20 4.03 21.34 -8.02
CA GLY A 20 5.25 22.15 -8.03
C GLY A 20 6.39 21.63 -7.15
N TRP A 21 6.31 20.40 -6.65
CA TRP A 21 7.40 19.78 -5.89
C TRP A 21 8.53 19.34 -6.81
N ARG A 22 9.78 19.44 -6.33
CA ARG A 22 10.91 18.74 -6.92
C ARG A 22 10.79 17.26 -6.53
N VAL A 23 10.43 16.42 -7.48
CA VAL A 23 10.27 14.97 -7.26
C VAL A 23 11.56 14.24 -7.62
N ILE A 24 11.99 13.33 -6.75
CA ILE A 24 13.08 12.38 -7.01
C ILE A 24 12.47 10.98 -6.94
N GLY A 25 12.43 10.29 -8.09
CA GLY A 25 12.00 8.91 -8.19
C GLY A 25 13.11 7.95 -7.76
N ASN A 26 12.79 6.92 -6.99
CA ASN A 26 13.77 5.91 -6.60
C ASN A 26 13.25 4.53 -7.02
N VAL A 27 13.87 3.95 -8.03
CA VAL A 27 13.59 2.59 -8.50
C VAL A 27 14.46 1.64 -7.68
N MET A 28 13.83 0.77 -6.89
CA MET A 28 14.52 -0.03 -5.87
C MET A 28 14.20 -1.53 -6.06
N PRO A 29 14.80 -2.19 -7.08
CA PRO A 29 14.57 -3.62 -7.30
C PRO A 29 15.09 -4.46 -6.12
N VAL A 30 14.37 -5.55 -5.81
CA VAL A 30 14.77 -6.60 -4.88
C VAL A 30 14.37 -7.94 -5.50
N HIS A 31 15.24 -8.53 -6.32
CA HIS A 31 14.97 -9.78 -7.05
C HIS A 31 13.67 -9.80 -7.85
N GLN A 32 13.25 -8.64 -8.36
CA GLN A 32 12.06 -8.53 -9.19
C GLN A 32 12.40 -8.60 -10.69
N GLU A 33 11.37 -8.78 -11.50
CA GLU A 33 11.51 -8.84 -12.95
C GLU A 33 12.07 -7.52 -13.52
N GLU A 34 12.99 -7.62 -14.48
CA GLU A 34 13.60 -6.45 -15.12
C GLU A 34 12.55 -5.51 -15.74
N SER A 35 11.49 -6.08 -16.30
CA SER A 35 10.36 -5.33 -16.88
C SER A 35 9.67 -4.39 -15.89
N GLU A 36 9.59 -4.74 -14.61
CA GLU A 36 9.03 -3.87 -13.56
C GLU A 36 9.96 -2.69 -13.28
N THR A 37 11.26 -2.97 -13.22
CA THR A 37 12.31 -1.95 -13.06
C THR A 37 12.29 -0.97 -14.24
N GLU A 38 12.19 -1.46 -15.46
CA GLU A 38 12.10 -0.66 -16.67
C GLU A 38 10.86 0.24 -16.70
N ARG A 39 9.69 -0.27 -16.30
CA ARG A 39 8.47 0.56 -16.17
C ARG A 39 8.64 1.70 -15.17
N GLY A 40 9.28 1.45 -14.01
CA GLY A 40 9.59 2.51 -13.04
C GLY A 40 10.47 3.61 -13.64
N ILE A 41 11.48 3.24 -14.43
CA ILE A 41 12.35 4.17 -15.15
C ILE A 41 11.58 4.90 -16.26
N GLU A 42 10.72 4.21 -17.01
CA GLU A 42 9.86 4.79 -18.05
C GLU A 42 8.99 5.93 -17.46
N VAL A 43 8.34 5.68 -16.33
CA VAL A 43 7.55 6.72 -15.63
C VAL A 43 8.40 7.92 -15.29
N CYS A 44 9.58 7.73 -14.71
CA CYS A 44 10.45 8.83 -14.33
C CYS A 44 10.85 9.68 -15.55
N LYS A 45 11.15 9.03 -16.67
CA LYS A 45 11.48 9.70 -17.94
C LYS A 45 10.28 10.44 -18.53
N ALA A 46 9.10 9.78 -18.56
CA ALA A 46 7.88 10.38 -19.09
C ALA A 46 7.45 11.61 -18.28
N LEU A 47 7.62 11.56 -16.98
CA LEU A 47 7.36 12.67 -16.08
C LEU A 47 8.49 13.70 -16.04
N ASP A 48 9.61 13.47 -16.73
CA ASP A 48 10.79 14.33 -16.66
C ASP A 48 11.16 14.68 -15.20
N ILE A 49 11.35 13.65 -14.39
CA ILE A 49 11.80 13.76 -12.99
C ILE A 49 13.18 13.13 -12.81
N GLU A 50 13.94 13.69 -11.88
CA GLU A 50 15.22 13.10 -11.44
C GLU A 50 14.96 11.70 -10.86
N HIS A 51 15.81 10.73 -11.17
CA HIS A 51 15.64 9.40 -10.60
C HIS A 51 16.95 8.68 -10.30
N ASN A 52 16.88 7.76 -9.35
CA ASN A 52 17.96 6.85 -8.98
C ASN A 52 17.51 5.40 -9.20
N ILE A 53 18.47 4.54 -9.52
CA ILE A 53 18.27 3.09 -9.52
C ILE A 53 19.14 2.53 -8.40
N ILE A 54 18.52 1.89 -7.41
CA ILE A 54 19.20 1.40 -6.20
C ILE A 54 18.80 -0.07 -6.03
N ASP A 55 19.65 -0.98 -6.48
CA ASP A 55 19.44 -2.41 -6.30
C ASP A 55 19.63 -2.79 -4.82
N LEU A 56 18.55 -3.25 -4.20
CA LEU A 56 18.51 -3.69 -2.80
C LEU A 56 18.56 -5.21 -2.64
N SER A 57 18.83 -5.98 -3.71
CA SER A 57 18.89 -7.44 -3.68
C SER A 57 19.96 -7.94 -2.71
N HIS A 58 21.18 -7.39 -2.80
CA HIS A 58 22.25 -7.79 -1.89
C HIS A 58 21.97 -7.45 -0.40
N PRO A 59 21.58 -6.23 -0.01
CA PRO A 59 21.15 -5.95 1.35
C PRO A 59 20.02 -6.87 1.86
N TYR A 60 19.06 -7.18 1.00
CA TYR A 60 17.98 -8.11 1.32
C TYR A 60 18.49 -9.51 1.64
N ASP A 61 19.36 -10.07 0.79
CA ASP A 61 19.95 -11.40 0.98
C ASP A 61 20.77 -11.50 2.27
N VAL A 62 21.52 -10.44 2.59
CA VAL A 62 22.26 -10.35 3.85
C VAL A 62 21.31 -10.37 5.05
N MET A 63 20.21 -9.62 5.01
CA MET A 63 19.24 -9.57 6.10
C MET A 63 18.51 -10.91 6.27
N VAL A 64 18.07 -11.53 5.17
CA VAL A 64 17.39 -12.83 5.23
C VAL A 64 18.30 -13.87 5.85
N ARG A 65 19.54 -13.98 5.36
CA ARG A 65 20.53 -14.91 5.90
C ARG A 65 20.81 -14.67 7.39
N PHE A 66 20.97 -13.40 7.78
CA PHE A 66 21.17 -13.06 9.19
C PHE A 66 20.01 -13.54 10.08
N TYR A 67 18.76 -13.38 9.63
CA TYR A 67 17.61 -13.86 10.40
C TYR A 67 17.51 -15.39 10.46
N GLU A 68 17.91 -16.08 9.39
CA GLU A 68 18.05 -17.54 9.40
C GLU A 68 19.10 -18.00 10.40
N GLU A 69 20.29 -17.38 10.41
CA GLU A 69 21.39 -17.70 11.32
C GLU A 69 21.06 -17.47 12.80
N VAL A 70 20.26 -16.44 13.12
CA VAL A 70 19.86 -16.16 14.52
C VAL A 70 18.61 -16.92 14.96
N GLY A 71 18.13 -17.85 14.15
CA GLY A 71 17.01 -18.73 14.52
C GLY A 71 15.64 -18.02 14.55
N VAL A 72 15.50 -16.92 13.81
CA VAL A 72 14.19 -16.31 13.54
C VAL A 72 13.45 -17.10 12.46
N ASP A 73 14.03 -18.24 12.07
CA ASP A 73 13.42 -19.19 11.16
C ASP A 73 12.36 -20.03 11.90
N TYR A 74 11.24 -20.25 11.25
CA TYR A 74 10.23 -21.20 11.73
C TYR A 74 10.78 -22.61 11.44
N GLY A 75 11.46 -23.21 12.42
CA GLY A 75 12.25 -24.41 12.36
C GLY A 75 11.76 -25.55 11.45
N GLU A 76 12.65 -26.50 11.17
CA GLU A 76 12.50 -27.64 10.25
C GLU A 76 11.30 -28.61 10.54
N GLU A 77 10.49 -28.36 11.56
CA GLU A 77 9.34 -29.18 11.95
C GLU A 77 7.99 -28.69 11.41
N PHE A 78 7.96 -27.65 10.56
CA PHE A 78 6.72 -27.25 9.93
C PHE A 78 6.41 -28.14 8.73
N ASP A 79 5.30 -28.86 8.83
CA ASP A 79 4.69 -29.57 7.72
C ASP A 79 4.50 -28.58 6.56
N ALA A 80 4.97 -28.93 5.35
CA ALA A 80 4.95 -28.08 4.16
C ALA A 80 3.51 -27.74 3.68
N ASN A 81 2.65 -27.35 4.60
CA ASN A 81 1.31 -26.89 4.36
C ASN A 81 1.34 -25.49 3.73
N SER A 82 0.48 -25.27 2.78
CA SER A 82 0.37 -24.02 1.99
C SER A 82 0.32 -22.74 2.85
N LEU A 83 -0.19 -22.79 4.07
CA LEU A 83 -0.29 -21.67 5.01
C LEU A 83 1.05 -21.19 5.55
N GLU A 84 1.98 -22.10 5.82
CA GLU A 84 3.30 -21.78 6.38
C GLU A 84 4.23 -21.21 5.33
N LEU A 85 4.22 -21.78 4.13
CA LEU A 85 4.95 -21.22 2.98
C LEU A 85 4.48 -19.81 2.67
N ARG A 86 3.16 -19.56 2.76
CA ARG A 86 2.60 -18.23 2.57
C ARG A 86 3.02 -17.26 3.67
N ALA A 87 3.01 -17.68 4.93
CA ALA A 87 3.47 -16.84 6.05
C ALA A 87 4.95 -16.47 5.90
N GLU A 88 5.80 -17.39 5.46
CA GLU A 88 7.21 -17.15 5.18
C GLU A 88 7.40 -16.17 4.01
N SER A 89 6.64 -16.33 2.93
CA SER A 89 6.66 -15.40 1.79
C SER A 89 6.26 -13.99 2.22
N ILE A 90 5.21 -13.84 3.04
CA ILE A 90 4.77 -12.56 3.60
C ILE A 90 5.87 -11.95 4.48
N ARG A 91 6.50 -12.73 5.35
CA ARG A 91 7.60 -12.28 6.21
C ARG A 91 8.76 -11.73 5.38
N LYS A 92 9.19 -12.47 4.35
CA LYS A 92 10.26 -12.07 3.43
C LYS A 92 9.86 -10.85 2.59
N GLY A 93 8.61 -10.80 2.10
CA GLY A 93 8.05 -9.63 1.42
C GLY A 93 8.09 -8.37 2.30
N ASN A 94 7.70 -8.49 3.56
CA ASN A 94 7.75 -7.38 4.51
C ASN A 94 9.18 -6.84 4.76
N ILE A 95 10.21 -7.69 4.65
CA ILE A 95 11.62 -7.23 4.71
C ILE A 95 11.91 -6.35 3.48
N ARG A 96 11.47 -6.74 2.27
CA ARG A 96 11.66 -5.94 1.05
C ARG A 96 11.03 -4.55 1.18
N ALA A 97 9.76 -4.48 1.63
CA ALA A 97 9.07 -3.21 1.82
C ALA A 97 9.80 -2.30 2.83
N ARG A 98 10.22 -2.85 3.98
CA ARG A 98 10.94 -2.08 5.00
C ARG A 98 12.34 -1.63 4.56
N LEU A 99 13.05 -2.41 3.76
CA LEU A 99 14.33 -1.97 3.16
C LEU A 99 14.13 -0.78 2.21
N ARG A 100 13.08 -0.82 1.40
CA ARG A 100 12.70 0.33 0.55
C ARG A 100 12.39 1.55 1.40
N MET A 101 11.60 1.39 2.46
CA MET A 101 11.25 2.49 3.39
C MET A 101 12.50 3.10 4.04
N ILE A 102 13.40 2.30 4.61
CA ILE A 102 14.65 2.79 5.22
C ILE A 102 15.46 3.59 4.18
N THR A 103 15.56 3.09 2.95
CA THR A 103 16.29 3.75 1.87
C THR A 103 15.66 5.09 1.51
N LEU A 104 14.32 5.15 1.37
CA LEU A 104 13.59 6.37 1.06
C LEU A 104 13.77 7.44 2.12
N TYR A 105 13.61 7.10 3.40
CA TYR A 105 13.81 8.06 4.49
C TYR A 105 15.25 8.55 4.62
N ASN A 106 16.24 7.67 4.38
CA ASN A 106 17.64 8.09 4.34
C ASN A 106 17.91 9.08 3.19
N LEU A 107 17.33 8.84 2.01
CA LEU A 107 17.45 9.76 0.87
C LEU A 107 16.68 11.07 1.12
N ALA A 108 15.47 11.00 1.68
CA ALA A 108 14.71 12.18 2.04
C ALA A 108 15.48 13.07 3.01
N ALA A 109 16.08 12.50 4.04
CA ALA A 109 16.94 13.25 4.97
C ALA A 109 18.15 13.91 4.26
N LYS A 110 18.82 13.19 3.34
CA LYS A 110 19.92 13.72 2.52
C LYS A 110 19.49 14.94 1.69
N HIS A 111 18.30 14.89 1.10
CA HIS A 111 17.78 15.93 0.22
C HIS A 111 16.93 16.99 0.94
N ARG A 112 16.77 16.90 2.27
CA ARG A 112 15.87 17.77 3.08
C ARG A 112 14.44 17.75 2.54
N GLY A 113 13.97 16.56 2.17
CA GLY A 113 12.69 16.31 1.59
C GLY A 113 11.83 15.43 2.48
N ILE A 114 10.69 15.02 1.93
CA ILE A 114 9.71 14.12 2.53
C ILE A 114 9.54 12.87 1.66
N VAL A 115 8.98 11.81 2.24
CA VAL A 115 8.63 10.59 1.54
C VAL A 115 7.15 10.66 1.11
N GLY A 116 6.87 10.53 -0.19
CA GLY A 116 5.52 10.36 -0.70
C GLY A 116 5.07 8.91 -0.58
N SER A 117 3.94 8.68 0.11
CA SER A 117 3.25 7.39 0.17
C SER A 117 2.47 7.14 -1.11
N THR A 118 2.40 5.90 -1.52
CA THR A 118 1.74 5.46 -2.77
C THR A 118 0.52 4.58 -2.52
N ASP A 119 0.09 4.45 -1.26
CA ASP A 119 -1.08 3.65 -0.89
C ASP A 119 -2.38 4.36 -1.31
N ASN A 120 -3.29 3.60 -1.88
CA ASN A 120 -4.64 4.05 -2.24
C ASN A 120 -5.67 3.66 -1.17
N PHE A 121 -6.92 4.12 -1.35
CA PHE A 121 -8.01 3.86 -0.40
C PHE A 121 -8.36 2.38 -0.26
N SER A 122 -8.36 1.63 -1.36
CA SER A 122 -8.70 0.21 -1.38
C SER A 122 -7.68 -0.60 -0.57
N GLU A 123 -6.39 -0.31 -0.74
CA GLU A 123 -5.30 -0.92 0.03
C GLU A 123 -5.37 -0.52 1.51
N LEU A 124 -5.60 0.76 1.81
CA LEU A 124 -5.77 1.26 3.18
C LEU A 124 -6.91 0.54 3.89
N ALA A 125 -8.08 0.47 3.26
CA ALA A 125 -9.27 -0.16 3.83
C ALA A 125 -9.07 -1.67 4.06
N ALA A 126 -8.52 -2.38 3.06
CA ALA A 126 -8.24 -3.80 3.16
C ALA A 126 -7.04 -4.14 4.07
N GLY A 127 -6.28 -3.15 4.54
CA GLY A 127 -5.04 -3.36 5.27
C GLY A 127 -3.96 -4.04 4.44
N PHE A 128 -4.01 -3.85 3.12
CA PHE A 128 -3.10 -4.46 2.15
C PHE A 128 -1.84 -3.61 1.96
N TRP A 129 -1.06 -3.53 2.99
CA TRP A 129 0.22 -2.81 3.04
C TRP A 129 1.08 -3.33 4.20
N THR A 130 2.38 -3.15 4.09
CA THR A 130 3.33 -3.55 5.13
C THR A 130 3.44 -2.47 6.20
N LEU A 131 3.07 -2.82 7.43
CA LEU A 131 3.22 -1.92 8.58
C LEU A 131 4.68 -1.46 8.72
N HIS A 132 4.89 -0.14 8.73
CA HIS A 132 6.21 0.52 8.71
C HIS A 132 7.07 0.19 7.47
N GLY A 133 6.44 -0.15 6.34
CA GLY A 133 7.14 -0.46 5.09
C GLY A 133 6.68 0.39 3.92
N ASP A 134 5.38 0.55 3.76
CA ASP A 134 4.79 1.22 2.59
C ASP A 134 4.32 2.65 2.90
N VAL A 135 4.52 3.12 4.12
CA VAL A 135 4.10 4.46 4.58
C VAL A 135 5.06 5.56 4.15
N GLY A 136 4.53 6.79 4.04
CA GLY A 136 5.28 8.00 3.81
C GLY A 136 4.73 9.17 4.65
N ASP A 137 5.29 10.37 4.45
CA ASP A 137 4.90 11.57 5.18
C ASP A 137 3.63 12.22 4.60
N VAL A 138 3.39 12.04 3.29
CA VAL A 138 2.21 12.55 2.57
C VAL A 138 1.68 11.47 1.64
N ALA A 139 0.38 11.22 1.70
CA ALA A 139 -0.32 10.19 0.94
C ALA A 139 -1.40 10.80 0.02
N PRO A 140 -1.06 11.28 -1.18
CA PRO A 140 -1.96 12.08 -2.01
C PRO A 140 -3.09 11.26 -2.66
N ILE A 141 -2.96 9.95 -2.75
CA ILE A 141 -3.95 9.05 -3.36
C ILE A 141 -4.69 8.15 -2.36
N GLN A 142 -4.45 8.33 -1.06
CA GLN A 142 -5.04 7.47 -0.02
C GLN A 142 -6.56 7.60 0.13
N SER A 143 -7.16 8.60 -0.50
CA SER A 143 -8.62 8.77 -0.59
C SER A 143 -9.21 8.26 -1.91
N LEU A 144 -8.40 7.75 -2.84
CA LEU A 144 -8.83 7.31 -4.17
C LEU A 144 -8.94 5.78 -4.23
N THR A 145 -10.03 5.30 -4.83
CA THR A 145 -10.25 3.88 -5.09
C THR A 145 -9.35 3.37 -6.22
N LYS A 146 -8.84 2.14 -6.05
CA LYS A 146 -7.89 1.51 -6.98
C LYS A 146 -8.49 1.22 -8.35
N SER A 147 -9.76 0.77 -8.39
CA SER A 147 -10.32 0.20 -9.61
C SER A 147 -10.76 1.24 -10.64
N TRP A 148 -11.11 2.48 -10.22
CA TRP A 148 -11.56 3.51 -11.16
C TRP A 148 -10.98 4.90 -10.95
N GLU A 149 -10.87 5.43 -9.70
CA GLU A 149 -10.39 6.81 -9.50
C GLU A 149 -8.91 6.95 -9.81
N VAL A 150 -8.09 5.98 -9.37
CA VAL A 150 -6.66 5.95 -9.65
C VAL A 150 -6.38 5.88 -11.16
N PRO A 151 -6.97 4.94 -11.95
CA PRO A 151 -6.79 4.91 -13.40
C PRO A 151 -7.31 6.17 -14.11
N ALA A 152 -8.51 6.63 -13.75
CA ALA A 152 -9.10 7.81 -14.37
C ALA A 152 -8.23 9.06 -14.21
N LEU A 153 -7.69 9.28 -13.02
CA LEU A 153 -6.80 10.41 -12.76
C LEU A 153 -5.43 10.22 -13.41
N ALA A 154 -4.91 8.99 -13.45
CA ALA A 154 -3.65 8.67 -14.13
C ALA A 154 -3.72 8.95 -15.64
N GLU A 155 -4.85 8.63 -16.30
CA GLU A 155 -5.09 8.96 -17.69
C GLU A 155 -5.11 10.49 -17.91
N GLN A 156 -5.80 11.24 -17.06
CA GLN A 156 -5.86 12.72 -17.13
C GLN A 156 -4.47 13.36 -16.97
N LEU A 157 -3.61 12.77 -16.15
CA LEU A 157 -2.26 13.23 -15.89
C LEU A 157 -1.22 12.64 -16.87
N MET A 158 -1.68 11.97 -17.92
CA MET A 158 -0.85 11.42 -19.01
C MET A 158 0.22 10.43 -18.51
N VAL A 159 -0.10 9.64 -17.48
CA VAL A 159 0.74 8.50 -17.08
C VAL A 159 0.85 7.52 -18.26
N PRO A 160 2.02 6.92 -18.55
CA PRO A 160 2.19 5.99 -19.68
C PRO A 160 1.17 4.84 -19.68
N GLN A 161 0.61 4.53 -20.84
CA GLN A 161 -0.39 3.47 -20.98
C GLN A 161 0.15 2.09 -20.60
N SER A 162 1.45 1.83 -20.81
CA SER A 162 2.13 0.63 -20.35
C SER A 162 2.01 0.39 -18.84
N VAL A 163 1.92 1.48 -18.06
CA VAL A 163 1.78 1.48 -16.59
C VAL A 163 0.31 1.33 -16.19
N ILE A 164 -0.60 2.07 -16.86
CA ILE A 164 -2.04 2.02 -16.56
C ILE A 164 -2.61 0.62 -16.83
N GLN A 165 -2.11 -0.07 -17.86
CA GLN A 165 -2.56 -1.40 -18.27
C GLN A 165 -1.80 -2.55 -17.59
N ALA A 166 -0.78 -2.25 -16.78
CA ALA A 166 -0.03 -3.29 -16.08
C ALA A 166 -0.89 -3.98 -15.01
N THR A 167 -0.75 -5.30 -14.91
CA THR A 167 -1.43 -6.06 -13.85
C THR A 167 -0.94 -5.61 -12.48
N PRO A 168 -1.83 -5.30 -11.53
CA PRO A 168 -1.45 -4.93 -10.17
C PRO A 168 -0.67 -6.04 -9.46
N THR A 169 0.50 -5.70 -8.93
CA THR A 169 1.33 -6.59 -8.11
C THR A 169 1.89 -5.82 -6.92
N ASP A 170 2.05 -6.50 -5.78
CA ASP A 170 2.68 -5.91 -4.59
C ASP A 170 4.21 -5.76 -4.71
N GLY A 171 4.80 -6.33 -5.76
CA GLY A 171 6.26 -6.33 -5.96
C GLY A 171 7.03 -7.05 -4.85
N LEU A 172 6.35 -7.86 -4.04
CA LEU A 172 6.93 -8.61 -2.91
C LEU A 172 7.19 -10.08 -3.24
N GLY A 173 6.69 -10.55 -4.40
CA GLY A 173 6.88 -11.93 -4.87
C GLY A 173 6.15 -12.97 -4.02
N ILE A 174 4.97 -12.61 -3.49
CA ILE A 174 4.17 -13.48 -2.64
C ILE A 174 3.24 -14.36 -3.48
N ASP A 175 2.57 -13.76 -4.48
CA ASP A 175 1.60 -14.42 -5.35
C ASP A 175 1.67 -13.87 -6.79
N SER A 176 0.85 -14.42 -7.69
CA SER A 176 0.74 -13.99 -9.10
C SER A 176 0.08 -12.63 -9.29
N GLY A 177 -0.34 -11.96 -8.21
CA GLY A 177 -0.96 -10.63 -8.20
C GLY A 177 -1.79 -10.39 -6.95
N ASP A 178 -2.10 -9.13 -6.68
CA ASP A 178 -2.82 -8.69 -5.48
C ASP A 178 -4.21 -9.34 -5.36
N GLU A 179 -4.95 -9.40 -6.48
CA GLU A 179 -6.29 -9.95 -6.52
C GLU A 179 -6.34 -11.46 -6.16
N SER A 180 -5.25 -12.19 -6.43
CA SER A 180 -5.14 -13.60 -6.00
C SER A 180 -5.04 -13.72 -4.48
N GLN A 181 -4.45 -12.73 -3.81
CA GLN A 181 -4.35 -12.68 -2.36
C GLN A 181 -5.68 -12.29 -1.68
N PHE A 182 -6.49 -11.50 -2.37
CA PHE A 182 -7.84 -11.14 -1.90
C PHE A 182 -8.86 -12.25 -2.11
N GLY A 183 -8.73 -12.98 -3.21
CA GLY A 183 -9.74 -13.93 -3.71
C GLY A 183 -10.87 -13.26 -4.48
N HIS A 184 -10.75 -11.98 -4.81
CA HIS A 184 -11.68 -11.17 -5.62
C HIS A 184 -10.92 -9.99 -6.26
N SER A 185 -11.52 -9.35 -7.27
CA SER A 185 -10.92 -8.21 -7.96
C SER A 185 -10.96 -6.93 -7.12
N TYR A 186 -10.11 -5.95 -7.48
CA TYR A 186 -10.18 -4.60 -6.91
C TYR A 186 -11.56 -3.93 -7.17
N ALA A 187 -12.17 -4.18 -8.32
CA ALA A 187 -13.51 -3.66 -8.60
C ALA A 187 -14.56 -4.22 -7.63
N GLU A 188 -14.52 -5.51 -7.33
CA GLU A 188 -15.39 -6.14 -6.35
C GLU A 188 -15.11 -5.64 -4.91
N LEU A 189 -13.83 -5.44 -4.56
CA LEU A 189 -13.42 -4.84 -3.29
C LEU A 189 -13.99 -3.43 -3.13
N ASP A 190 -13.79 -2.59 -4.12
CA ASP A 190 -14.19 -1.18 -4.08
C ASP A 190 -15.72 -1.02 -4.05
N LEU A 191 -16.46 -1.84 -4.80
CA LEU A 191 -17.92 -1.87 -4.72
C LEU A 191 -18.39 -2.25 -3.33
N ALA A 192 -17.80 -3.29 -2.72
CA ALA A 192 -18.11 -3.69 -1.36
C ALA A 192 -17.78 -2.60 -0.32
N LEU A 193 -16.66 -1.90 -0.49
CA LEU A 193 -16.28 -0.78 0.38
C LEU A 193 -17.28 0.37 0.30
N LEU A 194 -17.70 0.75 -0.91
CA LEU A 194 -18.69 1.81 -1.10
C LEU A 194 -20.06 1.45 -0.51
N ASP A 195 -20.50 0.22 -0.70
CA ASP A 195 -21.74 -0.28 -0.12
C ASP A 195 -21.71 -0.19 1.42
N MET A 196 -20.63 -0.68 2.04
CA MET A 196 -20.44 -0.61 3.50
C MET A 196 -20.36 0.83 4.02
N LEU A 197 -19.67 1.73 3.31
CA LEU A 197 -19.57 3.14 3.69
C LEU A 197 -20.90 3.86 3.54
N HIS A 198 -21.69 3.46 2.54
CA HIS A 198 -23.00 4.00 2.30
C HIS A 198 -24.01 3.57 3.39
N GLU A 199 -24.02 2.30 3.78
CA GLU A 199 -24.83 1.83 4.92
C GLU A 199 -24.46 2.58 6.21
N TYR A 200 -23.17 2.84 6.45
CA TYR A 200 -22.72 3.59 7.62
C TYR A 200 -23.16 5.06 7.59
N ASN A 201 -23.19 5.68 6.40
CA ASN A 201 -23.62 7.08 6.21
C ASN A 201 -25.13 7.24 6.04
N ASN A 202 -25.92 6.19 5.97
CA ASN A 202 -27.39 6.25 5.81
C ASN A 202 -28.16 6.85 7.00
N GLU A 203 -27.48 7.19 8.10
CA GLU A 203 -27.98 8.20 9.05
C GLU A 203 -27.91 9.63 8.49
N ALA A 204 -27.16 9.87 7.39
CA ALA A 204 -27.03 11.13 6.68
C ALA A 204 -27.52 10.93 5.22
N GLN A 205 -28.75 11.30 4.98
CA GLN A 205 -29.48 11.38 3.70
C GLN A 205 -28.59 11.64 2.47
N ASP A 206 -28.17 10.60 1.74
CA ASP A 206 -27.59 10.75 0.42
C ASP A 206 -28.12 9.68 -0.56
N PRO A 207 -28.61 10.09 -1.76
CA PRO A 207 -29.52 9.27 -2.59
C PRO A 207 -28.83 8.38 -3.63
N ILE A 208 -27.60 7.87 -3.41
CA ILE A 208 -26.90 7.08 -4.43
C ILE A 208 -27.14 5.57 -4.33
N SER A 209 -27.69 5.06 -3.25
CA SER A 209 -27.99 3.62 -3.14
C SER A 209 -29.40 3.30 -3.60
N GLY A 210 -29.50 2.62 -4.73
CA GLY A 210 -30.74 2.05 -5.22
C GLY A 210 -30.78 0.51 -5.17
N VAL A 211 -29.83 -0.13 -4.48
CA VAL A 211 -29.79 -1.60 -4.40
C VAL A 211 -30.30 -2.05 -3.03
N GLU A 212 -31.46 -2.69 -3.03
CA GLU A 212 -31.99 -3.30 -1.82
C GLU A 212 -31.14 -4.51 -1.40
N PRO A 213 -30.87 -4.73 -0.08
CA PRO A 213 -30.08 -5.86 0.42
C PRO A 213 -30.61 -7.24 -0.01
N SER A 214 -31.87 -7.32 -0.42
CA SER A 214 -32.52 -8.53 -0.95
C SER A 214 -32.05 -8.90 -2.36
N GLU A 215 -31.39 -8.00 -3.09
CA GLU A 215 -30.95 -8.21 -4.48
C GLU A 215 -29.49 -8.73 -4.57
N LEU A 216 -28.77 -8.78 -3.44
CA LEU A 216 -27.39 -9.27 -3.40
C LEU A 216 -27.34 -10.77 -3.68
N THR A 217 -26.47 -11.15 -4.62
CA THR A 217 -26.17 -12.57 -4.89
C THR A 217 -25.39 -13.21 -3.73
N ASP A 218 -25.35 -14.54 -3.68
CA ASP A 218 -24.53 -15.23 -2.68
C ASP A 218 -23.03 -14.91 -2.82
N LYS A 219 -22.58 -14.61 -4.05
CA LYS A 219 -21.21 -14.14 -4.31
C LYS A 219 -20.97 -12.77 -3.68
N ASP A 220 -21.88 -11.81 -3.85
CA ASP A 220 -21.77 -10.47 -3.28
C ASP A 220 -21.71 -10.53 -1.76
N LYS A 221 -22.56 -11.35 -1.13
CA LYS A 221 -22.55 -11.59 0.32
C LYS A 221 -21.23 -12.18 0.82
N GLN A 222 -20.61 -13.08 0.03
CA GLN A 222 -19.30 -13.64 0.37
C GLN A 222 -18.20 -12.59 0.28
N ILE A 223 -18.22 -11.74 -0.75
CA ILE A 223 -17.27 -10.64 -0.92
C ILE A 223 -17.38 -9.64 0.24
N LEU A 224 -18.59 -9.15 0.52
CA LEU A 224 -18.87 -8.25 1.65
C LEU A 224 -18.36 -8.82 2.97
N LYS A 225 -18.61 -10.09 3.24
CA LYS A 225 -18.10 -10.76 4.45
C LYS A 225 -16.57 -10.82 4.50
N SER A 226 -15.93 -11.12 3.38
CA SER A 226 -14.47 -11.17 3.26
C SER A 226 -13.86 -9.79 3.51
N VAL A 227 -14.42 -8.76 2.87
CA VAL A 227 -13.95 -7.36 2.99
C VAL A 227 -14.15 -6.85 4.42
N SER A 228 -15.33 -7.06 5.01
CA SER A 228 -15.62 -6.69 6.39
C SER A 228 -14.65 -7.35 7.38
N TRP A 229 -14.38 -8.63 7.21
CA TRP A 229 -13.41 -9.36 8.03
C TRP A 229 -12.00 -8.75 7.89
N ARG A 230 -11.56 -8.42 6.67
CA ARG A 230 -10.26 -7.76 6.43
C ARG A 230 -10.18 -6.42 7.13
N ILE A 231 -11.18 -5.57 6.96
CA ILE A 231 -11.23 -4.25 7.60
C ILE A 231 -11.09 -4.41 9.12
N GLY A 232 -11.83 -5.31 9.73
CA GLY A 232 -11.78 -5.55 11.17
C GLY A 232 -10.44 -6.12 11.63
N SER A 233 -9.96 -7.16 10.98
CA SER A 233 -8.71 -7.85 11.36
C SER A 233 -7.45 -7.01 11.14
N THR A 234 -7.49 -6.01 10.27
CA THR A 234 -6.37 -5.11 9.96
C THR A 234 -6.49 -3.72 10.59
N GLY A 235 -7.51 -3.50 11.41
CA GLY A 235 -7.77 -2.21 12.07
C GLY A 235 -6.56 -1.64 12.83
N PHE A 236 -5.77 -2.51 13.44
CA PHE A 236 -4.55 -2.14 14.15
C PHE A 236 -3.51 -1.44 13.26
N LYS A 237 -3.50 -1.70 11.95
CA LYS A 237 -2.57 -1.03 11.02
C LYS A 237 -2.93 0.45 10.85
N ARG A 238 -4.23 0.79 10.82
CA ARG A 238 -4.73 2.15 10.64
C ARG A 238 -4.68 2.98 11.92
N ALA A 239 -4.62 2.34 13.09
CA ALA A 239 -4.59 2.98 14.41
C ALA A 239 -3.21 2.86 15.09
N ASN A 240 -2.13 2.88 14.32
CA ASN A 240 -0.77 2.64 14.81
C ASN A 240 0.03 3.96 14.91
N PRO A 241 0.77 4.19 16.02
CA PRO A 241 0.77 3.37 17.24
C PRO A 241 -0.49 3.55 18.09
N ILE A 242 -0.87 2.48 18.80
CA ILE A 242 -1.93 2.57 19.81
C ILE A 242 -1.35 3.29 21.04
N ASN A 243 -1.87 4.45 21.35
CA ASN A 243 -1.47 5.20 22.53
C ASN A 243 -2.20 4.67 23.77
N CYS A 244 -1.43 4.22 24.76
CA CYS A 244 -2.01 3.86 26.05
C CYS A 244 -2.34 5.11 26.86
N GLU A 245 -3.52 5.14 27.45
CA GLU A 245 -3.91 6.23 28.35
C GLU A 245 -3.02 6.25 29.59
N HIS A 246 -2.76 7.45 30.11
CA HIS A 246 -2.04 7.61 31.36
C HIS A 246 -2.94 7.13 32.54
N PRO A 247 -2.45 6.28 33.46
CA PRO A 247 -3.29 5.61 34.47
C PRO A 247 -4.04 6.55 35.40
N THR A 248 -3.62 7.81 35.54
CA THR A 248 -4.24 8.78 36.46
C THR A 248 -4.85 10.00 35.77
N CYS A 249 -4.48 10.31 34.54
CA CYS A 249 -4.94 11.53 33.85
C CYS A 249 -5.44 11.28 32.41
N GLY A 250 -5.55 10.02 31.98
CA GLY A 250 -5.98 9.71 30.62
C GLY A 250 -5.00 10.24 29.56
N ASP A 251 -5.53 10.63 28.43
CA ASP A 251 -4.76 11.09 27.25
C ASP A 251 -4.67 12.62 27.12
N TRP A 252 -5.08 13.39 28.16
CA TRP A 252 -5.17 14.85 28.09
C TRP A 252 -3.86 15.54 27.65
N ARG A 253 -2.70 14.97 27.99
CA ARG A 253 -1.40 15.53 27.58
C ARG A 253 -1.21 15.45 26.08
N TYR A 254 -1.61 14.34 25.46
CA TYR A 254 -1.56 14.16 24.01
C TYR A 254 -2.54 15.09 23.31
N GLN A 255 -3.76 15.21 23.83
CA GLN A 255 -4.77 16.15 23.32
C GLN A 255 -4.31 17.61 23.41
N GLN A 256 -3.61 17.98 24.48
CA GLN A 256 -3.04 19.32 24.61
C GLN A 256 -1.90 19.59 23.62
N LEU A 257 -1.02 18.61 23.36
CA LEU A 257 0.01 18.75 22.34
C LEU A 257 -0.60 19.03 20.96
N GLN A 258 -1.65 18.32 20.60
CA GLN A 258 -2.35 18.55 19.32
C GLN A 258 -2.95 19.96 19.21
N GLN A 259 -3.30 20.61 20.33
CA GLN A 259 -3.79 21.99 20.35
C GLN A 259 -2.67 23.03 20.20
N LEU A 260 -1.42 22.67 20.52
CA LEU A 260 -0.28 23.56 20.34
C LEU A 260 0.27 23.56 18.92
N ASP A 261 -0.09 22.56 18.12
CA ASP A 261 0.31 22.43 16.72
C ASP A 261 -0.60 23.23 15.76
N ASN A 262 -1.68 23.83 16.27
CA ASN A 262 -2.63 24.69 15.54
C ASN A 262 -2.42 26.17 15.90
#